data_acc27b5a0b1fbeca6fb7d31555e62cfa
#
_entry.id   acc27b5a0b1fbeca6fb7d31555e62cfa
#
_cell.length_a   1.000
_cell.length_b   1.000
_cell.length_c   1.000
_cell.angle_alpha   90.00
_cell.angle_beta   90.00
_cell.angle_gamma   90.00
#
_symmetry.space_group_name_H-M   'P 1'
#
loop_
_entity.id
_entity.type
_entity.pdbx_description
1 polymer ?
#
loop_
_entity_poly.entity_id
_entity_poly.type
_entity_poly.pdbx_seq_one_letter_code
_entity_poly.pdbx_strand_id
1 'polypeptide(L)'
;FTFTLIFISSIICSEKKQILDVLDKYNKAFGEANYSQIIKFFDYPTYFNLSDKTISATNRFKLKLIYKKLRGDLPDYYSYSKWGNIDIQLLDSNIAIVNADFSRYKDDNSVFYTGSAQYHLRLEDNQWKIFSLTPYNSTKFLD
;
A
#
# COMPACT_ATOMS: atom_id res chain seq x y z
N PHE A 1 16.36 32.51 8.92
CA PHE A 1 16.30 31.59 7.75
C PHE A 1 16.54 30.11 8.11
N THR A 2 17.37 29.80 9.09
CA THR A 2 17.71 28.43 9.50
C THR A 2 16.58 27.74 10.28
N PHE A 3 15.76 28.47 11.03
CA PHE A 3 14.66 27.90 11.83
C PHE A 3 13.51 27.36 10.98
N THR A 4 13.19 27.98 9.87
CA THR A 4 12.09 27.57 8.98
C THR A 4 12.40 26.26 8.23
N LEU A 5 13.64 26.06 7.82
CA LEU A 5 14.10 24.84 7.13
C LEU A 5 14.06 23.61 8.04
N ILE A 6 14.44 23.75 9.30
CA ILE A 6 14.41 22.65 10.29
C ILE A 6 12.97 22.23 10.58
N PHE A 7 12.03 23.15 10.64
CA PHE A 7 10.62 22.87 10.92
C PHE A 7 9.95 22.13 9.76
N ILE A 8 10.21 22.52 8.52
CA ILE A 8 9.69 21.86 7.31
C ILE A 8 10.24 20.43 7.20
N SER A 9 11.53 20.24 7.45
CA SER A 9 12.17 18.91 7.41
C SER A 9 11.57 17.95 8.44
N SER A 10 11.26 18.42 9.64
CA SER A 10 10.66 17.59 10.69
C SER A 10 9.21 17.21 10.39
N ILE A 11 8.44 18.08 9.76
CA ILE A 11 7.05 17.80 9.33
C ILE A 11 7.05 16.72 8.23
N ILE A 12 7.88 16.85 7.20
CA ILE A 12 7.99 15.87 6.10
C ILE A 12 8.40 14.50 6.65
N CYS A 13 9.35 14.44 7.57
CA CYS A 13 9.78 13.19 8.20
C CYS A 13 8.64 12.54 9.00
N SER A 14 7.85 13.33 9.74
CA SER A 14 6.68 12.86 10.49
C SER A 14 5.60 12.30 9.58
N GLU A 15 5.31 12.94 8.44
CA GLU A 15 4.31 12.49 7.46
C GLU A 15 4.72 11.20 6.78
N LYS A 16 5.97 11.06 6.35
CA LYS A 16 6.50 9.81 5.80
C LYS A 16 6.40 8.66 6.78
N LYS A 17 6.68 8.91 8.06
CA LYS A 17 6.54 7.91 9.12
C LYS A 17 5.09 7.47 9.32
N GLN A 18 4.13 8.38 9.25
CA GLN A 18 2.70 8.06 9.33
C GLN A 18 2.25 7.20 8.14
N ILE A 19 2.74 7.49 6.93
CA ILE A 19 2.46 6.69 5.73
C ILE A 19 3.02 5.28 5.87
N LEU A 20 4.27 5.13 6.34
CA LEU A 20 4.87 3.82 6.62
C LEU A 20 4.04 3.02 7.62
N ASP A 21 3.56 3.64 8.69
CA ASP A 21 2.71 2.99 9.69
C ASP A 21 1.40 2.45 9.08
N VAL A 22 0.77 3.22 8.19
CA VAL A 22 -0.42 2.78 7.45
C VAL A 22 -0.11 1.56 6.59
N LEU A 23 0.99 1.59 5.83
CA LEU A 23 1.39 0.47 4.97
C LEU A 23 1.74 -0.79 5.77
N ASP A 24 2.41 -0.65 6.90
CA ASP A 24 2.75 -1.78 7.78
C ASP A 24 1.50 -2.43 8.38
N LYS A 25 0.57 -1.62 8.86
CA LYS A 25 -0.71 -2.10 9.39
C LYS A 25 -1.57 -2.75 8.29
N TYR A 26 -1.60 -2.16 7.10
CA TYR A 26 -2.26 -2.75 5.94
C TYR A 26 -1.66 -4.11 5.57
N ASN A 27 -0.34 -4.20 5.47
CA ASN A 27 0.36 -5.44 5.15
C ASN A 27 0.08 -6.55 6.18
N LYS A 28 0.12 -6.20 7.46
CA LYS A 28 -0.23 -7.12 8.55
C LYS A 28 -1.67 -7.62 8.42
N ALA A 29 -2.63 -6.72 8.23
CA ALA A 29 -4.04 -7.07 8.06
C ALA A 29 -4.28 -7.96 6.83
N PHE A 30 -3.54 -7.72 5.73
CA PHE A 30 -3.58 -8.56 4.54
C PHE A 30 -3.07 -9.98 4.83
N GLY A 31 -1.92 -10.12 5.49
CA GLY A 31 -1.37 -11.42 5.88
C GLY A 31 -2.32 -12.23 6.76
N GLU A 32 -2.97 -11.57 7.71
CA GLU A 32 -3.94 -12.16 8.64
C GLU A 32 -5.33 -12.41 8.03
N ALA A 33 -5.55 -12.04 6.76
CA ALA A 33 -6.86 -12.06 6.11
C ALA A 33 -7.93 -11.26 6.90
N ASN A 34 -7.51 -10.19 7.58
CA ASN A 34 -8.38 -9.34 8.38
C ASN A 34 -9.02 -8.26 7.50
N TYR A 35 -10.02 -8.65 6.72
CA TYR A 35 -10.69 -7.77 5.76
C TYR A 35 -11.35 -6.57 6.41
N SER A 36 -11.83 -6.71 7.64
CA SER A 36 -12.45 -5.61 8.38
C SER A 36 -11.44 -4.53 8.80
N GLN A 37 -10.17 -4.88 8.94
CA GLN A 37 -9.10 -3.90 9.13
C GLN A 37 -8.61 -3.33 7.80
N ILE A 38 -8.42 -4.15 6.78
CA ILE A 38 -7.94 -3.70 5.46
C ILE A 38 -8.76 -2.52 4.95
N ILE A 39 -10.10 -2.63 4.98
CA ILE A 39 -11.00 -1.61 4.43
C ILE A 39 -10.91 -0.25 5.13
N LYS A 40 -10.33 -0.17 6.33
CA LYS A 40 -10.16 1.08 7.07
C LYS A 40 -8.98 1.93 6.56
N PHE A 41 -8.03 1.30 5.84
CA PHE A 41 -6.88 1.99 5.29
C PHE A 41 -7.13 2.66 3.95
N PHE A 42 -8.36 2.58 3.43
CA PHE A 42 -8.75 3.06 2.11
C PHE A 42 -9.72 4.23 2.18
N ASP A 43 -9.54 5.16 1.24
CA ASP A 43 -10.52 6.18 0.89
C ASP A 43 -11.37 5.70 -0.30
N TYR A 44 -12.58 6.22 -0.46
CA TYR A 44 -13.54 5.76 -1.47
C TYR A 44 -13.99 6.91 -2.37
N PRO A 45 -14.11 6.66 -3.70
CA PRO A 45 -13.78 5.42 -4.40
C PRO A 45 -12.29 5.13 -4.42
N THR A 46 -11.91 3.85 -4.41
CA THR A 46 -10.53 3.43 -4.61
C THR A 46 -10.39 2.60 -5.88
N TYR A 47 -9.21 2.68 -6.50
CA TYR A 47 -8.94 2.09 -7.81
C TYR A 47 -7.78 1.13 -7.76
N PHE A 48 -7.96 -0.03 -8.40
CA PHE A 48 -6.91 -1.03 -8.65
C PHE A 48 -6.60 -1.01 -10.14
N ASN A 49 -5.44 -0.51 -10.50
CA ASN A 49 -5.02 -0.35 -11.89
C ASN A 49 -4.19 -1.55 -12.32
N LEU A 50 -4.83 -2.54 -12.90
CA LEU A 50 -4.18 -3.72 -13.46
C LEU A 50 -3.72 -3.43 -14.88
N SER A 51 -2.85 -4.28 -15.43
CA SER A 51 -2.30 -4.10 -16.78
C SER A 51 -3.37 -4.16 -17.88
N ASP A 52 -4.48 -4.84 -17.64
CA ASP A 52 -5.56 -5.06 -18.61
C ASP A 52 -6.85 -4.30 -18.29
N LYS A 53 -7.01 -3.80 -17.07
CA LYS A 53 -8.26 -3.14 -16.63
C LYS A 53 -8.06 -2.37 -15.34
N THR A 54 -9.00 -1.49 -15.05
CA THR A 54 -9.15 -0.85 -13.72
C THR A 54 -10.39 -1.39 -13.03
N ILE A 55 -10.23 -1.79 -11.77
CA ILE A 55 -11.32 -2.20 -10.90
C ILE A 55 -11.54 -1.06 -9.89
N SER A 56 -12.78 -0.62 -9.71
CA SER A 56 -13.14 0.40 -8.73
C SER A 56 -13.93 -0.20 -7.57
N ALA A 57 -13.58 0.18 -6.35
CA ALA A 57 -14.37 -0.08 -5.16
C ALA A 57 -14.99 1.24 -4.68
N THR A 58 -16.30 1.36 -4.83
CA THR A 58 -17.04 2.58 -4.48
C THR A 58 -17.43 2.66 -3.00
N ASN A 59 -17.31 1.55 -2.28
CA ASN A 59 -17.64 1.47 -0.87
C ASN A 59 -16.89 0.32 -0.17
N ARG A 60 -16.98 0.29 1.16
CA ARG A 60 -16.29 -0.70 2.02
C ARG A 60 -16.69 -2.14 1.70
N PHE A 61 -17.97 -2.39 1.40
CA PHE A 61 -18.46 -3.73 1.10
C PHE A 61 -17.81 -4.28 -0.18
N LYS A 62 -17.79 -3.48 -1.25
CA LYS A 62 -17.17 -3.86 -2.52
C LYS A 62 -15.66 -4.10 -2.37
N LEU A 63 -14.97 -3.25 -1.61
CA LEU A 63 -13.56 -3.43 -1.33
C LEU A 63 -13.29 -4.73 -0.56
N LYS A 64 -14.13 -5.03 0.43
CA LYS A 64 -14.01 -6.29 1.18
C LYS A 64 -14.13 -7.52 0.29
N LEU A 65 -15.04 -7.52 -0.68
CA LEU A 65 -15.18 -8.61 -1.66
C LEU A 65 -13.95 -8.73 -2.56
N ILE A 66 -13.39 -7.61 -3.01
CA ILE A 66 -12.15 -7.59 -3.81
C ILE A 66 -11.01 -8.23 -3.03
N TYR A 67 -10.81 -7.84 -1.78
CA TYR A 67 -9.72 -8.41 -0.95
C TYR A 67 -9.94 -9.88 -0.60
N LYS A 68 -11.18 -10.31 -0.37
CA LYS A 68 -11.49 -11.74 -0.20
C LYS A 68 -11.06 -12.55 -1.42
N LYS A 69 -11.35 -12.02 -2.62
CA LYS A 69 -10.92 -12.68 -3.86
C LYS A 69 -9.39 -12.66 -3.99
N LEU A 70 -8.75 -11.50 -3.87
CA LEU A 70 -7.29 -11.38 -3.99
C LEU A 70 -6.54 -12.30 -3.02
N ARG A 71 -6.99 -12.37 -1.77
CA ARG A 71 -6.38 -13.20 -0.74
C ARG A 71 -6.67 -14.68 -0.98
N GLY A 72 -7.88 -15.01 -1.46
CA GLY A 72 -8.29 -16.37 -1.81
C GLY A 72 -7.60 -16.93 -3.06
N ASP A 73 -7.15 -16.08 -3.97
CA ASP A 73 -6.39 -16.48 -5.16
C ASP A 73 -4.91 -16.77 -4.86
N LEU A 74 -4.42 -16.46 -3.65
CA LEU A 74 -3.07 -16.82 -3.25
C LEU A 74 -2.93 -18.31 -2.98
N PRO A 75 -1.75 -18.92 -3.25
CA PRO A 75 -1.50 -20.32 -2.93
C PRO A 75 -1.73 -20.64 -1.46
N ASP A 76 -2.15 -21.85 -1.15
CA ASP A 76 -2.39 -22.32 0.22
C ASP A 76 -1.16 -22.22 1.13
N TYR A 77 0.05 -22.28 0.55
CA TYR A 77 1.30 -22.12 1.27
C TYR A 77 1.71 -20.67 1.56
N TYR A 78 0.90 -19.69 1.16
CA TYR A 78 1.16 -18.29 1.53
C TYR A 78 1.02 -18.10 3.04
N SER A 79 2.04 -17.54 3.66
CA SER A 79 2.05 -17.26 5.09
C SER A 79 2.00 -15.76 5.40
N TYR A 80 2.93 -14.99 4.87
CA TYR A 80 3.03 -13.55 5.12
C TYR A 80 3.77 -12.82 4.01
N SER A 81 3.73 -11.48 4.07
CA SER A 81 4.50 -10.61 3.17
C SER A 81 5.37 -9.66 3.97
N LYS A 82 6.51 -9.29 3.39
CA LYS A 82 7.39 -8.23 3.91
C LYS A 82 7.64 -7.18 2.85
N TRP A 83 7.72 -5.94 3.28
CA TRP A 83 8.20 -4.85 2.45
C TRP A 83 9.70 -4.99 2.18
N GLY A 84 10.10 -4.67 0.95
CA GLY A 84 11.47 -4.41 0.57
C GLY A 84 11.74 -2.90 0.59
N ASN A 85 12.21 -2.35 -0.55
CA ASN A 85 12.38 -0.92 -0.68
C ASN A 85 11.03 -0.20 -0.71
N ILE A 86 10.93 0.89 0.04
CA ILE A 86 9.78 1.79 0.03
C ILE A 86 10.28 3.20 -0.24
N ASP A 87 9.80 3.80 -1.33
CA ASP A 87 10.05 5.19 -1.68
C ASP A 87 8.75 6.00 -1.55
N ILE A 88 8.77 7.03 -0.72
CA ILE A 88 7.62 7.88 -0.43
C ILE A 88 7.88 9.28 -0.96
N GLN A 89 7.00 9.78 -1.82
CA GLN A 89 7.02 11.14 -2.34
C GLN A 89 5.77 11.87 -1.91
N LEU A 90 5.94 12.96 -1.17
CA LEU A 90 4.86 13.91 -0.88
C LEU A 90 4.73 14.84 -2.08
N LEU A 91 3.60 14.79 -2.78
CA LEU A 91 3.33 15.66 -3.93
C LEU A 91 2.86 17.05 -3.49
N ASP A 92 2.05 17.08 -2.45
CA ASP A 92 1.64 18.28 -1.73
C ASP A 92 1.34 17.93 -0.26
N SER A 93 0.70 18.83 0.49
CA SER A 93 0.38 18.62 1.90
C SER A 93 -0.58 17.44 2.16
N ASN A 94 -1.35 17.01 1.15
CA ASN A 94 -2.44 16.04 1.32
C ASN A 94 -2.37 14.84 0.38
N ILE A 95 -1.41 14.80 -0.54
CA ILE A 95 -1.26 13.71 -1.53
C ILE A 95 0.16 13.16 -1.49
N ALA A 96 0.27 11.84 -1.43
CA ALA A 96 1.53 11.13 -1.52
C ALA A 96 1.47 9.98 -2.53
N ILE A 97 2.62 9.69 -3.13
CA ILE A 97 2.85 8.48 -3.94
C ILE A 97 3.87 7.63 -3.20
N VAL A 98 3.61 6.33 -3.14
CA VAL A 98 4.54 5.34 -2.59
C VAL A 98 4.82 4.28 -3.62
N ASN A 99 6.09 4.05 -3.93
CA ASN A 99 6.54 2.86 -4.66
C ASN A 99 7.13 1.89 -3.65
N ALA A 100 6.60 0.68 -3.60
CA ALA A 100 7.00 -0.32 -2.62
C ALA A 100 7.25 -1.68 -3.28
N ASP A 101 8.39 -2.27 -2.96
CA ASP A 101 8.68 -3.66 -3.28
C ASP A 101 8.24 -4.55 -2.13
N PHE A 102 7.78 -5.76 -2.45
CA PHE A 102 7.37 -6.72 -1.44
C PHE A 102 7.75 -8.15 -1.83
N SER A 103 7.92 -8.99 -0.84
CA SER A 103 8.14 -10.42 -1.00
C SER A 103 7.08 -11.20 -0.24
N ARG A 104 6.63 -12.32 -0.80
CA ARG A 104 5.70 -13.26 -0.18
C ARG A 104 6.42 -14.52 0.25
N TYR A 105 6.10 -14.97 1.44
CA TYR A 105 6.78 -16.05 2.14
C TYR A 105 5.84 -17.21 2.43
N LYS A 106 6.42 -18.42 2.39
CA LYS A 106 5.81 -19.65 2.90
C LYS A 106 6.03 -19.80 4.41
N ASP A 107 5.40 -20.80 5.00
CA ASP A 107 5.54 -21.11 6.43
C ASP A 107 6.97 -21.45 6.85
N ASP A 108 7.79 -21.98 5.92
CA ASP A 108 9.20 -22.30 6.14
C ASP A 108 10.13 -21.06 5.96
N ASN A 109 9.56 -19.86 5.83
CA ASN A 109 10.26 -18.60 5.58
C ASN A 109 10.97 -18.49 4.21
N SER A 110 10.69 -19.39 3.27
CA SER A 110 11.17 -19.25 1.90
C SER A 110 10.32 -18.26 1.10
N VAL A 111 10.95 -17.49 0.23
CA VAL A 111 10.29 -16.56 -0.68
C VAL A 111 9.77 -17.33 -1.90
N PHE A 112 8.52 -17.14 -2.27
CA PHE A 112 7.96 -17.73 -3.49
C PHE A 112 7.51 -16.69 -4.53
N TYR A 113 7.42 -15.41 -4.13
CA TYR A 113 7.02 -14.33 -5.02
C TYR A 113 7.63 -13.01 -4.58
N THR A 114 8.05 -12.20 -5.54
CA THR A 114 8.44 -10.81 -5.35
C THR A 114 7.66 -9.94 -6.33
N GLY A 115 7.26 -8.77 -5.90
CA GLY A 115 6.50 -7.84 -6.73
C GLY A 115 6.70 -6.41 -6.28
N SER A 116 6.10 -5.49 -7.01
CA SER A 116 6.11 -4.06 -6.70
C SER A 116 4.70 -3.50 -6.84
N ALA A 117 4.42 -2.45 -6.10
CA ALA A 117 3.16 -1.73 -6.24
C ALA A 117 3.36 -0.24 -6.00
N GLN A 118 2.60 0.56 -6.72
CA GLN A 118 2.49 2.00 -6.49
C GLN A 118 1.17 2.27 -5.79
N TYR A 119 1.25 3.01 -4.69
CA TYR A 119 0.10 3.45 -3.91
C TYR A 119 -0.04 4.95 -4.01
N HIS A 120 -1.27 5.45 -4.17
CA HIS A 120 -1.60 6.84 -3.97
C HIS A 120 -2.39 6.97 -2.68
N LEU A 121 -1.93 7.85 -1.80
CA LEU A 121 -2.56 8.12 -0.52
C LEU A 121 -3.00 9.57 -0.43
N ARG A 122 -4.10 9.80 0.30
CA ARG A 122 -4.63 11.12 0.63
C ARG A 122 -4.71 11.28 2.14
N LEU A 123 -4.30 12.45 2.61
CA LEU A 123 -4.51 12.86 4.01
C LEU A 123 -5.90 13.46 4.16
N GLU A 124 -6.73 12.82 4.96
CA GLU A 124 -8.09 13.25 5.27
C GLU A 124 -8.37 12.99 6.75
N ASP A 125 -8.85 14.00 7.46
CA ASP A 125 -9.12 13.93 8.91
C ASP A 125 -7.89 13.40 9.71
N ASN A 126 -6.71 13.92 9.40
CA ASN A 126 -5.42 13.51 9.98
C ASN A 126 -5.04 12.03 9.77
N GLN A 127 -5.63 11.37 8.78
CA GLN A 127 -5.34 9.98 8.44
C GLN A 127 -4.96 9.84 6.97
N TRP A 128 -3.83 9.21 6.72
CA TRP A 128 -3.45 8.81 5.37
C TRP A 128 -4.22 7.57 4.95
N LYS A 129 -4.90 7.65 3.80
CA LYS A 129 -5.69 6.56 3.24
C LYS A 129 -5.36 6.32 1.78
N ILE A 130 -5.34 5.05 1.40
CA ILE A 130 -5.06 4.62 0.03
C ILE A 130 -6.30 4.84 -0.83
N PHE A 131 -6.15 5.50 -1.98
CA PHE A 131 -7.24 5.66 -2.95
C PHE A 131 -6.90 5.09 -4.34
N SER A 132 -5.67 4.66 -4.56
CA SER A 132 -5.24 4.00 -5.81
C SER A 132 -4.09 3.05 -5.53
N LEU A 133 -4.13 1.88 -6.18
CA LEU A 133 -3.12 0.86 -6.10
C LEU A 133 -2.84 0.30 -7.50
N THR A 134 -1.59 0.34 -7.92
CA THR A 134 -1.13 -0.15 -9.22
C THR A 134 -0.03 -1.18 -8.98
N PRO A 135 -0.32 -2.50 -9.07
CA PRO A 135 0.74 -3.50 -9.05
C PRO A 135 1.52 -3.46 -10.36
N TYR A 136 2.83 -3.63 -10.27
CA TYR A 136 3.69 -3.68 -11.46
C TYR A 136 4.89 -4.61 -11.23
N ASN A 137 5.56 -4.96 -12.31
CA ASN A 137 6.79 -5.73 -12.24
C ASN A 137 7.95 -4.82 -12.68
N SER A 138 8.77 -4.39 -11.73
CA SER A 138 9.87 -3.46 -11.96
C SER A 138 10.95 -4.01 -12.91
N THR A 139 11.03 -5.33 -13.08
CA THR A 139 12.02 -5.96 -13.98
C THR A 139 11.65 -5.86 -15.47
N LYS A 140 10.40 -5.54 -15.81
CA LYS A 140 9.93 -5.42 -17.20
C LYS A 140 10.21 -4.06 -17.86
N PHE A 141 10.68 -3.08 -17.09
CA PHE A 141 10.96 -1.74 -17.62
C PHE A 141 12.44 -1.51 -17.95
N LEU A 142 13.28 -2.53 -17.82
CA LEU A 142 14.72 -2.45 -18.05
C LEU A 142 15.18 -3.20 -19.32
N ASP A 143 14.25 -3.76 -20.10
CA ASP A 143 14.54 -4.45 -21.37
C ASP A 143 14.25 -3.56 -22.57
#